data_a937f57009353296b3f4ea4b2c7088bc
#
_entry.id   a937f57009353296b3f4ea4b2c7088bc
#
_cell.length_a   1.000
_cell.length_b   1.000
_cell.length_c   1.000
_cell.angle_alpha   90.00
_cell.angle_beta   90.00
_cell.angle_gamma   90.00
#
_symmetry.space_group_name_H-M   'P 1'
#
loop_
_entity.id
_entity.type
_entity.pdbx_description
1 polymer ?
#
loop_
_entity_poly.entity_id
_entity_poly.type
_entity_poly.pdbx_seq_one_letter_code
_entity_poly.pdbx_strand_id
1 'polypeptide(L)'
;MGILLSLEGALGQGILWGIMALGVYVTFRLLDFADLTVDGSFATGGAVSAILIINGVNPLLSVLAAAICGLLAGAVTGFLNTICKIPPILAGILTQIGLYSINLMIMGKANVPLLGVTTLFSGLSQMLHLPAAVSNWITPTYLSVLLIGFLFAVIVIGFCYWFFGTELGSAIRATGNNMRMVRANGVSTNMTTMVALMISNGLIALSGALVAQQQGYADVKMGIGAIVIALASIVIGEVLFGKKGGFLRRLSSIIVGSIIYRMIVSAVLQMGLNPDNLKLFTALLVAVALSIPVVMEKRKQTAMYKKLTAEVDSLEEPFK
;
A
#
# COMPACT_ATOMS: atom_id res chain seq x y z
N MET A 1 -14.22 -3.23 26.73
CA MET A 1 -14.07 -1.84 26.26
C MET A 1 -12.77 -1.62 25.49
N GLY A 2 -11.60 -2.11 25.93
CA GLY A 2 -10.32 -1.96 25.25
C GLY A 2 -10.26 -2.57 23.83
N ILE A 3 -10.90 -3.72 23.58
CA ILE A 3 -10.90 -4.41 22.28
C ILE A 3 -11.65 -3.60 21.20
N LEU A 4 -12.77 -2.99 21.54
CA LEU A 4 -13.53 -2.15 20.61
C LEU A 4 -12.77 -0.88 20.21
N LEU A 5 -12.17 -0.19 21.19
CA LEU A 5 -11.37 1.02 20.95
C LEU A 5 -10.14 0.77 20.07
N SER A 6 -9.49 -0.38 20.21
CA SER A 6 -8.31 -0.70 19.39
C SER A 6 -8.71 -1.16 17.97
N LEU A 7 -9.87 -1.80 17.82
CA LEU A 7 -10.40 -2.13 16.49
C LEU A 7 -10.77 -0.87 15.69
N GLU A 8 -11.31 0.15 16.36
CA GLU A 8 -11.55 1.46 15.73
C GLU A 8 -10.26 2.09 15.21
N GLY A 9 -9.18 2.10 16.04
CA GLY A 9 -7.88 2.58 15.62
C GLY A 9 -7.29 1.79 14.45
N ALA A 10 -7.51 0.47 14.44
CA ALA A 10 -7.06 -0.42 13.37
C ALA A 10 -7.78 -0.14 12.04
N LEU A 11 -9.08 0.22 12.06
CA LEU A 11 -9.81 0.61 10.86
C LEU A 11 -9.21 1.86 10.21
N GLY A 12 -8.99 2.93 10.97
CA GLY A 12 -8.41 4.16 10.46
C GLY A 12 -7.01 3.95 9.89
N GLN A 13 -6.15 3.25 10.64
CA GLN A 13 -4.81 2.87 10.15
C GLN A 13 -4.89 1.99 8.91
N GLY A 14 -5.82 1.03 8.86
CA GLY A 14 -6.02 0.15 7.73
C GLY A 14 -6.31 0.91 6.43
N ILE A 15 -7.12 1.97 6.49
CA ILE A 15 -7.40 2.81 5.32
C ILE A 15 -6.15 3.54 4.86
N LEU A 16 -5.40 4.17 5.77
CA LEU A 16 -4.18 4.92 5.43
C LEU A 16 -3.10 4.03 4.82
N TRP A 17 -2.87 2.85 5.39
CA TRP A 17 -1.94 1.86 4.84
C TRP A 17 -2.47 1.22 3.54
N GLY A 18 -3.78 1.20 3.35
CA GLY A 18 -4.41 0.77 2.11
C GLY A 18 -4.04 1.66 0.92
N ILE A 19 -3.84 2.96 1.14
CA ILE A 19 -3.34 3.89 0.11
C ILE A 19 -1.93 3.47 -0.34
N MET A 20 -1.05 3.10 0.60
CA MET A 20 0.27 2.55 0.28
C MET A 20 0.14 1.25 -0.51
N ALA A 21 -0.75 0.35 -0.10
CA ALA A 21 -0.97 -0.91 -0.79
C ALA A 21 -1.48 -0.71 -2.22
N LEU A 22 -2.26 0.35 -2.50
CA LEU A 22 -2.62 0.74 -3.87
C LEU A 22 -1.39 1.17 -4.68
N GLY A 23 -0.45 1.90 -4.09
CA GLY A 23 0.83 2.24 -4.74
C GLY A 23 1.61 0.97 -5.12
N VAL A 24 1.81 0.06 -4.16
CA VAL A 24 2.50 -1.22 -4.41
C VAL A 24 1.75 -2.09 -5.43
N TYR A 25 0.43 -2.05 -5.47
CA TYR A 25 -0.37 -2.75 -6.49
C TYR A 25 -0.01 -2.29 -7.91
N VAL A 26 0.27 -1.01 -8.11
CA VAL A 26 0.68 -0.47 -9.42
C VAL A 26 1.98 -1.10 -9.90
N THR A 27 3.01 -1.18 -9.04
CA THR A 27 4.29 -1.76 -9.44
C THR A 27 4.24 -3.28 -9.48
N PHE A 28 3.72 -3.91 -8.44
CA PHE A 28 3.80 -5.36 -8.30
C PHE A 28 2.80 -6.13 -9.14
N ARG A 29 1.56 -5.62 -9.33
CA ARG A 29 0.49 -6.33 -10.07
C ARG A 29 0.25 -5.80 -11.47
N LEU A 30 0.36 -4.48 -11.69
CA LEU A 30 0.09 -3.90 -13.00
C LEU A 30 1.32 -3.87 -13.88
N LEU A 31 2.51 -3.57 -13.31
CA LEU A 31 3.76 -3.47 -14.05
C LEU A 31 4.61 -4.76 -14.00
N ASP A 32 4.33 -5.67 -13.07
CA ASP A 32 5.13 -6.87 -12.76
C ASP A 32 6.60 -6.52 -12.42
N PHE A 33 6.76 -5.50 -11.58
CA PHE A 33 8.05 -4.95 -11.16
C PHE A 33 8.19 -5.03 -9.63
N ALA A 34 9.21 -5.75 -9.16
CA ALA A 34 9.52 -5.84 -7.73
C ALA A 34 10.26 -4.56 -7.29
N ASP A 35 9.50 -3.57 -6.82
CA ASP A 35 10.02 -2.28 -6.35
C ASP A 35 10.28 -2.32 -4.83
N LEU A 36 11.55 -2.31 -4.44
CA LEU A 36 11.95 -2.23 -3.04
C LEU A 36 12.15 -0.77 -2.55
N THR A 37 11.94 0.23 -3.41
CA THR A 37 11.97 1.64 -3.01
C THR A 37 10.86 2.00 -2.03
N VAL A 38 9.79 1.19 -1.99
CA VAL A 38 8.58 1.36 -1.16
C VAL A 38 8.90 1.78 0.27
N ASP A 39 9.78 1.02 0.94
CA ASP A 39 10.15 1.26 2.33
C ASP A 39 10.81 2.64 2.51
N GLY A 40 11.68 3.03 1.56
CA GLY A 40 12.32 4.35 1.54
C GLY A 40 11.32 5.48 1.27
N SER A 41 10.50 5.34 0.23
CA SER A 41 9.52 6.36 -0.18
C SER A 41 8.46 6.61 0.87
N PHE A 42 8.02 5.56 1.59
CA PHE A 42 7.08 5.70 2.70
C PHE A 42 7.67 6.56 3.83
N ALA A 43 8.92 6.28 4.23
CA ALA A 43 9.63 7.06 5.23
C ALA A 43 9.91 8.49 4.75
N THR A 44 10.21 8.69 3.44
CA THR A 44 10.40 10.03 2.85
C THR A 44 9.11 10.86 2.97
N GLY A 45 7.95 10.24 2.71
CA GLY A 45 6.66 10.90 2.87
C GLY A 45 6.45 11.41 4.31
N GLY A 46 6.72 10.56 5.29
CA GLY A 46 6.66 10.93 6.71
C GLY A 46 7.64 12.03 7.08
N ALA A 47 8.91 11.91 6.67
CA ALA A 47 9.98 12.85 6.95
C ALA A 47 9.67 14.26 6.40
N VAL A 48 9.32 14.35 5.12
CA VAL A 48 9.00 15.62 4.46
C VAL A 48 7.79 16.29 5.09
N SER A 49 6.71 15.50 5.31
CA SER A 49 5.50 16.03 5.93
C SER A 49 5.76 16.54 7.35
N ALA A 50 6.49 15.80 8.18
CA ALA A 50 6.79 16.18 9.54
C ALA A 50 7.58 17.49 9.61
N ILE A 51 8.64 17.62 8.82
CA ILE A 51 9.48 18.84 8.83
C ILE A 51 8.72 20.05 8.31
N LEU A 52 7.91 19.90 7.25
CA LEU A 52 7.12 21.01 6.73
C LEU A 52 6.08 21.50 7.76
N ILE A 53 5.42 20.61 8.48
CA ILE A 53 4.45 20.98 9.51
C ILE A 53 5.13 21.68 10.69
N ILE A 54 6.29 21.19 11.15
CA ILE A 54 7.05 21.85 12.22
C ILE A 54 7.47 23.26 11.82
N ASN A 55 7.78 23.47 10.54
CA ASN A 55 8.09 24.79 9.99
C ASN A 55 6.84 25.66 9.72
N GLY A 56 5.66 25.25 10.19
CA GLY A 56 4.43 26.04 10.08
C GLY A 56 3.71 25.95 8.71
N VAL A 57 4.12 25.05 7.83
CA VAL A 57 3.41 24.83 6.56
C VAL A 57 2.09 24.11 6.81
N ASN A 58 1.07 24.47 6.03
CA ASN A 58 -0.25 23.82 6.11
C ASN A 58 -0.13 22.30 5.97
N PRO A 59 -0.75 21.51 6.88
CA PRO A 59 -0.66 20.05 6.86
C PRO A 59 -1.09 19.40 5.53
N LEU A 60 -2.07 19.98 4.82
CA LEU A 60 -2.49 19.47 3.52
C LEU A 60 -1.41 19.68 2.45
N LEU A 61 -0.78 20.87 2.44
CA LEU A 61 0.32 21.16 1.52
C LEU A 61 1.53 20.27 1.81
N SER A 62 1.78 19.93 3.08
CA SER A 62 2.86 19.01 3.44
C SER A 62 2.65 17.59 2.88
N VAL A 63 1.40 17.10 2.83
CA VAL A 63 1.06 15.81 2.21
C VAL A 63 1.28 15.85 0.70
N LEU A 64 0.89 16.93 0.03
CA LEU A 64 1.11 17.09 -1.41
C LEU A 64 2.61 17.18 -1.74
N ALA A 65 3.38 17.94 -0.96
CA ALA A 65 4.84 18.01 -1.11
C ALA A 65 5.50 16.63 -0.90
N ALA A 66 5.05 15.88 0.09
CA ALA A 66 5.51 14.51 0.34
C ALA A 66 5.23 13.60 -0.87
N ALA A 67 4.04 13.69 -1.47
CA ALA A 67 3.70 12.94 -2.67
C ALA A 67 4.62 13.29 -3.84
N ILE A 68 4.95 14.57 -4.04
CA ILE A 68 5.90 15.02 -5.07
C ILE A 68 7.29 14.44 -4.81
N CYS A 69 7.77 14.44 -3.58
CA CYS A 69 9.05 13.80 -3.23
C CYS A 69 9.03 12.30 -3.51
N GLY A 70 7.90 11.62 -3.28
CA GLY A 70 7.72 10.22 -3.67
C GLY A 70 7.76 10.00 -5.18
N LEU A 71 7.13 10.88 -5.98
CA LEU A 71 7.23 10.86 -7.44
C LEU A 71 8.70 10.96 -7.90
N LEU A 72 9.48 11.84 -7.29
CA LEU A 72 10.90 11.99 -7.58
C LEU A 72 11.72 10.75 -7.18
N ALA A 73 11.43 10.15 -6.04
CA ALA A 73 12.05 8.90 -5.62
C ALA A 73 11.78 7.77 -6.62
N GLY A 74 10.53 7.64 -7.08
CA GLY A 74 10.16 6.70 -8.14
C GLY A 74 10.84 7.01 -9.48
N ALA A 75 11.03 8.30 -9.82
CA ALA A 75 11.77 8.70 -11.01
C ALA A 75 13.25 8.25 -10.95
N VAL A 76 13.89 8.38 -9.78
CA VAL A 76 15.28 7.90 -9.57
C VAL A 76 15.37 6.39 -9.77
N THR A 77 14.48 5.60 -9.17
CA THR A 77 14.44 4.13 -9.37
C THR A 77 14.18 3.79 -10.83
N GLY A 78 13.25 4.51 -11.47
CA GLY A 78 12.95 4.36 -12.89
C GLY A 78 14.15 4.67 -13.77
N PHE A 79 14.91 5.74 -13.48
CA PHE A 79 16.12 6.11 -14.17
C PHE A 79 17.20 5.01 -14.06
N LEU A 80 17.46 4.54 -12.85
CA LEU A 80 18.43 3.47 -12.60
C LEU A 80 18.08 2.19 -13.37
N ASN A 81 16.81 1.84 -13.42
CA ASN A 81 16.37 0.64 -14.13
C ASN A 81 16.33 0.82 -15.66
N THR A 82 15.73 1.91 -16.16
CA THR A 82 15.46 2.06 -17.60
C THR A 82 16.66 2.57 -18.38
N ILE A 83 17.44 3.49 -17.82
CA ILE A 83 18.59 4.13 -18.48
C ILE A 83 19.88 3.43 -18.10
N CYS A 84 20.16 3.24 -16.80
CA CYS A 84 21.35 2.56 -16.32
C CYS A 84 21.28 1.04 -16.47
N LYS A 85 20.11 0.46 -16.84
CA LYS A 85 19.88 -0.98 -17.02
C LYS A 85 20.15 -1.82 -15.77
N ILE A 86 20.06 -1.23 -14.59
CA ILE A 86 20.21 -1.94 -13.33
C ILE A 86 18.98 -2.84 -13.11
N PRO A 87 19.14 -4.09 -12.68
CA PRO A 87 18.02 -4.98 -12.38
C PRO A 87 17.00 -4.34 -11.42
N PRO A 88 15.68 -4.59 -11.58
CA PRO A 88 14.61 -3.95 -10.82
C PRO A 88 14.83 -3.94 -9.31
N ILE A 89 15.09 -5.11 -8.75
CA ILE A 89 15.29 -5.29 -7.30
C ILE A 89 16.48 -4.46 -6.80
N LEU A 90 17.59 -4.48 -7.55
CA LEU A 90 18.81 -3.77 -7.16
C LEU A 90 18.62 -2.25 -7.27
N ALA A 91 17.93 -1.76 -8.32
CA ALA A 91 17.59 -0.35 -8.46
C ALA A 91 16.76 0.15 -7.27
N GLY A 92 15.76 -0.64 -6.84
CA GLY A 92 14.93 -0.33 -5.68
C GLY A 92 15.75 -0.29 -4.37
N ILE A 93 16.63 -1.26 -4.14
CA ILE A 93 17.50 -1.30 -2.95
C ILE A 93 18.45 -0.09 -2.91
N LEU A 94 19.06 0.27 -4.03
CA LEU A 94 19.97 1.43 -4.11
C LEU A 94 19.23 2.72 -3.77
N THR A 95 18.05 2.93 -4.34
CA THR A 95 17.24 4.11 -4.05
C THR A 95 16.78 4.11 -2.58
N GLN A 96 16.35 2.97 -2.04
CA GLN A 96 15.96 2.85 -0.63
C GLN A 96 17.08 3.23 0.34
N ILE A 97 18.31 2.74 0.10
CA ILE A 97 19.48 3.08 0.92
C ILE A 97 19.81 4.58 0.80
N GLY A 98 19.75 5.13 -0.41
CA GLY A 98 19.94 6.56 -0.64
C GLY A 98 18.89 7.40 0.10
N LEU A 99 17.61 7.01 0.02
CA LEU A 99 16.51 7.69 0.70
C LEU A 99 16.64 7.64 2.23
N TYR A 100 17.18 6.55 2.80
CA TYR A 100 17.43 6.49 4.24
C TYR A 100 18.35 7.64 4.71
N SER A 101 19.43 7.88 3.99
CA SER A 101 20.36 8.98 4.30
C SER A 101 19.72 10.35 4.05
N ILE A 102 18.99 10.51 2.94
CA ILE A 102 18.26 11.75 2.62
C ILE A 102 17.23 12.06 3.70
N ASN A 103 16.46 11.07 4.13
CA ASN A 103 15.45 11.24 5.19
C ASN A 103 16.10 11.66 6.52
N LEU A 104 17.25 11.08 6.87
CA LEU A 104 17.99 11.48 8.07
C LEU A 104 18.52 12.92 7.96
N MET A 105 18.97 13.34 6.77
CA MET A 105 19.39 14.72 6.52
C MET A 105 18.22 15.71 6.62
N ILE A 106 17.05 15.37 6.06
CA ILE A 106 15.83 16.19 6.13
C ILE A 106 15.36 16.32 7.58
N MET A 107 15.34 15.23 8.34
CA MET A 107 14.83 15.21 9.72
C MET A 107 15.86 15.71 10.75
N GLY A 108 17.16 15.68 10.45
CA GLY A 108 18.25 16.02 11.37
C GLY A 108 18.41 15.05 12.54
N LYS A 109 17.48 14.12 12.74
CA LYS A 109 17.46 13.09 13.79
C LYS A 109 16.62 11.89 13.35
N ALA A 110 16.82 10.72 13.98
CA ALA A 110 16.15 9.49 13.58
C ALA A 110 14.62 9.51 13.76
N ASN A 111 14.14 10.24 14.77
CA ASN A 111 12.71 10.38 15.07
C ASN A 111 12.35 11.85 15.34
N VAL A 112 11.27 12.31 14.73
CA VAL A 112 10.76 13.68 14.85
C VAL A 112 9.33 13.63 15.37
N PRO A 113 9.09 14.03 16.64
CA PRO A 113 7.74 14.11 17.20
C PRO A 113 6.98 15.33 16.63
N LEU A 114 5.69 15.14 16.40
CA LEU A 114 4.74 16.19 15.99
C LEU A 114 3.85 16.63 17.16
N LEU A 115 4.33 16.47 18.39
CA LEU A 115 3.62 16.89 19.60
C LEU A 115 3.49 18.42 19.63
N GLY A 116 2.28 18.91 19.90
CA GLY A 116 2.01 20.36 19.98
C GLY A 116 1.85 21.06 18.63
N VAL A 117 1.92 20.35 17.51
CA VAL A 117 1.72 20.92 16.18
C VAL A 117 0.36 20.44 15.60
N THR A 118 -0.34 21.33 14.93
CA THR A 118 -1.62 20.99 14.30
C THR A 118 -1.39 20.12 13.07
N THR A 119 -1.91 18.89 13.11
CA THR A 119 -1.95 17.97 11.95
C THR A 119 -3.31 18.04 11.28
N LEU A 120 -3.47 17.42 10.11
CA LEU A 120 -4.78 17.29 9.45
C LEU A 120 -5.83 16.68 10.39
N PHE A 121 -5.43 15.67 11.13
CA PHE A 121 -6.33 14.92 12.02
C PHE A 121 -6.68 15.73 13.28
N SER A 122 -5.72 16.38 13.90
CA SER A 122 -5.96 17.22 15.08
C SER A 122 -6.75 18.48 14.74
N GLY A 123 -6.49 19.09 13.58
CA GLY A 123 -7.25 20.25 13.11
C GLY A 123 -8.73 19.91 12.87
N LEU A 124 -9.02 18.78 12.19
CA LEU A 124 -10.40 18.36 11.98
C LEU A 124 -11.07 17.92 13.29
N SER A 125 -10.37 17.24 14.20
CA SER A 125 -10.91 16.79 15.46
C SER A 125 -11.33 17.97 16.36
N GLN A 126 -10.62 19.10 16.31
CA GLN A 126 -10.96 20.34 17.02
C GLN A 126 -12.21 21.03 16.43
N MET A 127 -12.42 20.89 15.12
CA MET A 127 -13.63 21.43 14.45
C MET A 127 -14.88 20.56 14.68
N LEU A 128 -14.69 19.26 14.94
CA LEU A 128 -15.76 18.31 15.17
C LEU A 128 -16.27 18.41 16.62
N HIS A 129 -17.25 19.29 16.85
CA HIS A 129 -17.99 19.39 18.13
C HIS A 129 -19.02 18.24 18.19
N LEU A 130 -18.62 17.08 18.73
CA LEU A 130 -19.53 15.95 18.89
C LEU A 130 -20.42 16.15 20.13
N PRO A 131 -21.75 15.87 20.04
CA PRO A 131 -22.62 15.81 21.22
C PRO A 131 -22.09 14.77 22.24
N ALA A 132 -22.22 15.05 23.54
CA ALA A 132 -21.72 14.20 24.62
C ALA A 132 -22.19 12.73 24.51
N ALA A 133 -23.38 12.50 23.97
CA ALA A 133 -23.92 11.15 23.75
C ALA A 133 -23.12 10.32 22.74
N VAL A 134 -22.49 10.95 21.74
CA VAL A 134 -21.69 10.28 20.70
C VAL A 134 -20.22 10.20 21.11
N SER A 135 -19.71 11.21 21.83
CA SER A 135 -18.31 11.26 22.30
C SER A 135 -17.97 10.14 23.29
N ASN A 136 -18.95 9.56 23.98
CA ASN A 136 -18.78 8.41 24.86
C ASN A 136 -18.46 7.10 24.11
N TRP A 137 -18.80 7.02 22.82
CA TRP A 137 -18.62 5.82 21.99
C TRP A 137 -17.47 5.99 20.99
N ILE A 138 -17.34 7.17 20.39
CA ILE A 138 -16.35 7.45 19.33
C ILE A 138 -15.62 8.75 19.69
N THR A 139 -14.31 8.67 19.84
CA THR A 139 -13.52 9.89 20.09
C THR A 139 -13.45 10.75 18.82
N PRO A 140 -13.47 12.10 18.94
CA PRO A 140 -13.36 13.00 17.77
C PRO A 140 -12.13 12.73 16.92
N THR A 141 -11.06 12.28 17.56
CA THR A 141 -9.80 11.92 16.87
C THR A 141 -9.97 10.71 15.94
N TYR A 142 -10.68 9.67 16.36
CA TYR A 142 -10.94 8.50 15.50
C TYR A 142 -11.84 8.85 14.32
N LEU A 143 -12.87 9.65 14.57
CA LEU A 143 -13.76 10.08 13.50
C LEU A 143 -13.00 10.92 12.46
N SER A 144 -12.09 11.80 12.88
CA SER A 144 -11.27 12.58 11.96
C SER A 144 -10.35 11.68 11.11
N VAL A 145 -9.76 10.63 11.70
CA VAL A 145 -8.92 9.66 10.96
C VAL A 145 -9.73 8.89 9.94
N LEU A 146 -10.93 8.43 10.30
CA LEU A 146 -11.83 7.73 9.38
C LEU A 146 -12.27 8.62 8.22
N LEU A 147 -12.70 9.85 8.51
CA LEU A 147 -13.20 10.78 7.48
C LEU A 147 -12.07 11.19 6.51
N ILE A 148 -10.92 11.63 7.04
CA ILE A 148 -9.79 12.02 6.22
C ILE A 148 -9.25 10.81 5.45
N GLY A 149 -9.06 9.67 6.12
CA GLY A 149 -8.59 8.44 5.49
C GLY A 149 -9.51 7.99 4.37
N PHE A 150 -10.82 7.98 4.60
CA PHE A 150 -11.82 7.61 3.59
C PHE A 150 -11.81 8.60 2.41
N LEU A 151 -11.74 9.90 2.68
CA LEU A 151 -11.67 10.92 1.64
C LEU A 151 -10.45 10.72 0.74
N PHE A 152 -9.25 10.56 1.32
CA PHE A 152 -8.03 10.30 0.55
C PHE A 152 -8.09 8.96 -0.18
N ALA A 153 -8.65 7.91 0.42
CA ALA A 153 -8.82 6.62 -0.24
C ALA A 153 -9.71 6.73 -1.48
N VAL A 154 -10.85 7.44 -1.38
CA VAL A 154 -11.75 7.67 -2.52
C VAL A 154 -11.07 8.49 -3.62
N ILE A 155 -10.33 9.55 -3.25
CA ILE A 155 -9.59 10.38 -4.20
C ILE A 155 -8.53 9.53 -4.93
N VAL A 156 -7.75 8.72 -4.19
CA VAL A 156 -6.69 7.88 -4.76
C VAL A 156 -7.28 6.77 -5.64
N ILE A 157 -8.35 6.11 -5.21
CA ILE A 157 -9.05 5.10 -6.03
C ILE A 157 -9.60 5.76 -7.32
N GLY A 158 -10.23 6.92 -7.20
CA GLY A 158 -10.75 7.68 -8.33
C GLY A 158 -9.64 8.07 -9.31
N PHE A 159 -8.51 8.58 -8.79
CA PHE A 159 -7.33 8.90 -9.58
C PHE A 159 -6.76 7.66 -10.30
N CYS A 160 -6.57 6.57 -9.58
CA CYS A 160 -6.09 5.32 -10.18
C CYS A 160 -7.07 4.79 -11.24
N TYR A 161 -8.37 4.81 -10.96
CA TYR A 161 -9.38 4.36 -11.92
C TYR A 161 -9.36 5.19 -13.20
N TRP A 162 -9.33 6.53 -13.07
CA TRP A 162 -9.24 7.45 -14.20
C TRP A 162 -7.92 7.29 -14.96
N PHE A 163 -6.77 7.32 -14.27
CA PHE A 163 -5.44 7.26 -14.87
C PHE A 163 -5.22 5.95 -15.64
N PHE A 164 -5.53 4.81 -15.02
CA PHE A 164 -5.37 3.51 -15.67
C PHE A 164 -6.44 3.22 -16.75
N GLY A 165 -7.43 4.09 -16.92
CA GLY A 165 -8.35 4.15 -18.06
C GLY A 165 -7.78 4.90 -19.25
N THR A 166 -6.73 5.72 -19.08
CA THR A 166 -6.08 6.48 -20.16
C THR A 166 -5.19 5.59 -21.03
N GLU A 167 -4.71 6.14 -22.17
CA GLU A 167 -3.77 5.44 -23.07
C GLU A 167 -2.47 5.07 -22.35
N LEU A 168 -1.89 5.99 -21.56
CA LEU A 168 -0.70 5.72 -20.76
C LEU A 168 -0.93 4.62 -19.72
N GLY A 169 -2.06 4.66 -19.00
CA GLY A 169 -2.40 3.65 -18.01
C GLY A 169 -2.64 2.28 -18.64
N SER A 170 -3.26 2.22 -19.81
CA SER A 170 -3.43 0.97 -20.57
C SER A 170 -2.10 0.43 -21.08
N ALA A 171 -1.20 1.31 -21.54
CA ALA A 171 0.15 0.95 -21.95
C ALA A 171 0.99 0.39 -20.78
N ILE A 172 0.86 0.95 -19.56
CA ILE A 172 1.52 0.41 -18.36
C ILE A 172 1.03 -1.01 -18.06
N ARG A 173 -0.29 -1.24 -18.08
CA ARG A 173 -0.86 -2.58 -17.86
C ARG A 173 -0.44 -3.58 -18.94
N ALA A 174 -0.37 -3.15 -20.18
CA ALA A 174 0.12 -3.98 -21.28
C ALA A 174 1.62 -4.29 -21.12
N THR A 175 2.42 -3.33 -20.67
CA THR A 175 3.87 -3.50 -20.39
C THR A 175 4.13 -4.57 -19.35
N GLY A 176 3.35 -4.61 -18.26
CA GLY A 176 3.45 -5.64 -17.24
C GLY A 176 3.06 -7.04 -17.74
N ASN A 177 2.08 -7.13 -18.65
CA ASN A 177 1.68 -8.42 -19.22
C ASN A 177 2.68 -8.97 -20.24
N ASN A 178 3.13 -8.13 -21.18
CA ASN A 178 4.07 -8.55 -22.22
C ASN A 178 4.86 -7.35 -22.79
N MET A 179 5.99 -7.09 -22.18
CA MET A 179 6.87 -5.97 -22.56
C MET A 179 7.34 -6.06 -24.04
N ARG A 180 7.56 -7.27 -24.58
CA ARG A 180 8.00 -7.44 -25.98
C ARG A 180 6.93 -7.05 -26.97
N MET A 181 5.69 -7.43 -26.72
CA MET A 181 4.54 -7.07 -27.54
C MET A 181 4.33 -5.54 -27.57
N VAL A 182 4.43 -4.88 -26.42
CA VAL A 182 4.25 -3.43 -26.30
C VAL A 182 5.32 -2.67 -27.08
N ARG A 183 6.58 -3.13 -27.05
CA ARG A 183 7.66 -2.58 -27.88
C ARG A 183 7.41 -2.77 -29.38
N ALA A 184 6.92 -3.93 -29.78
CA ALA A 184 6.58 -4.21 -31.18
C ALA A 184 5.49 -3.26 -31.71
N ASN A 185 4.58 -2.79 -30.85
CA ASN A 185 3.56 -1.79 -31.16
C ASN A 185 4.08 -0.33 -31.07
N GLY A 186 5.39 -0.10 -30.96
CA GLY A 186 6.01 1.21 -30.97
C GLY A 186 5.93 2.00 -29.64
N VAL A 187 5.42 1.40 -28.57
CA VAL A 187 5.33 2.06 -27.27
C VAL A 187 6.64 1.95 -26.49
N SER A 188 7.14 3.05 -25.96
CA SER A 188 8.35 3.08 -25.13
C SER A 188 8.10 2.46 -23.75
N THR A 189 8.57 1.20 -23.56
CA THR A 189 8.45 0.51 -22.28
C THR A 189 9.28 1.16 -21.17
N ASN A 190 10.34 1.89 -21.51
CA ASN A 190 11.14 2.63 -20.53
C ASN A 190 10.30 3.76 -19.91
N MET A 191 9.55 4.48 -20.74
CA MET A 191 8.67 5.56 -20.29
C MET A 191 7.51 5.02 -19.43
N THR A 192 6.86 3.94 -19.87
CA THR A 192 5.76 3.34 -19.11
C THR A 192 6.22 2.83 -17.74
N THR A 193 7.41 2.20 -17.67
CA THR A 193 8.01 1.75 -16.42
C THR A 193 8.34 2.93 -15.50
N MET A 194 8.97 3.99 -16.03
CA MET A 194 9.32 5.18 -15.24
C MET A 194 8.07 5.84 -14.65
N VAL A 195 7.04 6.09 -15.46
CA VAL A 195 5.80 6.72 -15.01
C VAL A 195 5.09 5.87 -13.96
N ALA A 196 5.05 4.55 -14.15
CA ALA A 196 4.42 3.65 -13.18
C ALA A 196 5.14 3.67 -11.82
N LEU A 197 6.49 3.68 -11.81
CA LEU A 197 7.29 3.79 -10.60
C LEU A 197 7.11 5.15 -9.90
N MET A 198 7.04 6.24 -10.69
CA MET A 198 6.75 7.57 -10.14
C MET A 198 5.39 7.59 -9.43
N ILE A 199 4.33 7.18 -10.09
CA ILE A 199 2.97 7.19 -9.51
C ILE A 199 2.91 6.28 -8.27
N SER A 200 3.46 5.09 -8.34
CA SER A 200 3.51 4.16 -7.21
C SER A 200 4.16 4.81 -5.99
N ASN A 201 5.39 5.29 -6.14
CA ASN A 201 6.16 5.87 -5.04
C ASN A 201 5.55 7.20 -4.55
N GLY A 202 4.88 7.96 -5.43
CA GLY A 202 4.08 9.13 -5.03
C GLY A 202 2.93 8.77 -4.10
N LEU A 203 2.16 7.73 -4.41
CA LEU A 203 1.07 7.23 -3.56
C LEU A 203 1.59 6.65 -2.23
N ILE A 204 2.74 5.97 -2.28
CA ILE A 204 3.39 5.42 -1.09
C ILE A 204 3.84 6.53 -0.14
N ALA A 205 4.49 7.57 -0.66
CA ALA A 205 4.92 8.71 0.14
C ALA A 205 3.73 9.52 0.67
N LEU A 206 2.65 9.67 -0.11
CA LEU A 206 1.39 10.26 0.34
C LEU A 206 0.84 9.51 1.56
N SER A 207 0.79 8.19 1.49
CA SER A 207 0.37 7.36 2.63
C SER A 207 1.32 7.53 3.84
N GLY A 208 2.65 7.55 3.62
CA GLY A 208 3.64 7.77 4.66
C GLY A 208 3.46 9.10 5.39
N ALA A 209 3.15 10.17 4.66
CA ALA A 209 2.83 11.49 5.21
C ALA A 209 1.56 11.45 6.08
N LEU A 210 0.50 10.81 5.61
CA LEU A 210 -0.75 10.67 6.37
C LEU A 210 -0.54 9.84 7.63
N VAL A 211 0.21 8.73 7.55
CA VAL A 211 0.50 7.87 8.69
C VAL A 211 1.34 8.61 9.73
N ALA A 212 2.37 9.36 9.32
CA ALA A 212 3.18 10.15 10.24
C ALA A 212 2.35 11.21 10.99
N GLN A 213 1.45 11.90 10.30
CA GLN A 213 0.53 12.85 10.91
C GLN A 213 -0.47 12.20 11.88
N GLN A 214 -0.95 10.99 11.54
CA GLN A 214 -1.89 10.22 12.36
C GLN A 214 -1.21 9.67 13.63
N GLN A 215 0.04 9.20 13.51
CA GLN A 215 0.81 8.67 14.64
C GLN A 215 1.39 9.78 15.54
N GLY A 216 1.50 11.01 15.03
CA GLY A 216 2.07 12.13 15.76
C GLY A 216 3.60 12.12 15.81
N TYR A 217 4.26 11.34 14.95
CA TYR A 217 5.72 11.35 14.78
C TYR A 217 6.12 10.79 13.41
N ALA A 218 7.31 11.16 12.93
CA ALA A 218 7.97 10.54 11.82
C ALA A 218 9.26 9.85 12.27
N ASP A 219 9.54 8.68 11.76
CA ASP A 219 10.75 7.91 12.04
C ASP A 219 11.38 7.45 10.72
N VAL A 220 12.70 7.54 10.61
CA VAL A 220 13.44 7.13 9.40
C VAL A 220 13.21 5.65 9.06
N LYS A 221 12.92 4.83 10.07
CA LYS A 221 12.69 3.38 9.93
C LYS A 221 11.20 3.01 9.81
N MET A 222 10.29 3.98 9.74
CA MET A 222 8.84 3.70 9.72
C MET A 222 8.37 2.92 8.49
N GLY A 223 9.15 2.95 7.40
CA GLY A 223 8.86 2.20 6.18
C GLY A 223 9.40 0.77 6.16
N ILE A 224 10.25 0.37 7.10
CA ILE A 224 10.86 -0.97 7.08
C ILE A 224 9.81 -2.06 7.20
N GLY A 225 9.67 -2.87 6.15
CA GLY A 225 8.68 -3.94 6.03
C GLY A 225 7.33 -3.49 5.50
N ALA A 226 7.19 -2.25 5.06
CA ALA A 226 5.96 -1.70 4.50
C ALA A 226 5.52 -2.48 3.25
N ILE A 227 6.47 -2.86 2.39
CA ILE A 227 6.18 -3.68 1.20
C ILE A 227 5.51 -5.01 1.55
N VAL A 228 5.94 -5.66 2.65
CA VAL A 228 5.40 -6.95 3.10
C VAL A 228 3.93 -6.78 3.53
N ILE A 229 3.64 -5.71 4.27
CA ILE A 229 2.29 -5.35 4.70
C ILE A 229 1.39 -5.06 3.49
N ALA A 230 1.90 -4.32 2.51
CA ALA A 230 1.17 -4.01 1.29
C ALA A 230 0.82 -5.27 0.49
N LEU A 231 1.79 -6.16 0.28
CA LEU A 231 1.57 -7.43 -0.44
C LEU A 231 0.55 -8.32 0.28
N ALA A 232 0.63 -8.42 1.61
CA ALA A 232 -0.38 -9.13 2.39
C ALA A 232 -1.78 -8.54 2.19
N SER A 233 -1.89 -7.21 2.25
CA SER A 233 -3.16 -6.50 2.06
C SER A 233 -3.76 -6.76 0.68
N ILE A 234 -2.92 -6.73 -0.38
CA ILE A 234 -3.34 -7.03 -1.76
C ILE A 234 -3.86 -8.46 -1.85
N VAL A 235 -3.12 -9.44 -1.31
CA VAL A 235 -3.50 -10.85 -1.40
C VAL A 235 -4.76 -11.15 -0.59
N ILE A 236 -4.88 -10.62 0.63
CA ILE A 236 -6.10 -10.76 1.43
C ILE A 236 -7.30 -10.19 0.67
N GLY A 237 -7.16 -9.01 0.06
CA GLY A 237 -8.20 -8.41 -0.77
C GLY A 237 -8.57 -9.29 -1.98
N GLU A 238 -7.58 -9.83 -2.70
CA GLU A 238 -7.79 -10.73 -3.85
C GLU A 238 -8.47 -12.06 -3.46
N VAL A 239 -8.12 -12.61 -2.30
CA VAL A 239 -8.72 -13.87 -1.80
C VAL A 239 -10.19 -13.67 -1.44
N LEU A 240 -10.52 -12.58 -0.77
CA LEU A 240 -11.88 -12.31 -0.30
C LEU A 240 -12.84 -11.93 -1.43
N PHE A 241 -12.41 -11.09 -2.36
CA PHE A 241 -13.28 -10.59 -3.42
C PHE A 241 -13.11 -11.31 -4.77
N GLY A 242 -12.14 -12.21 -4.87
CA GLY A 242 -11.82 -12.96 -6.08
C GLY A 242 -11.15 -12.11 -7.15
N LYS A 243 -10.50 -12.80 -8.10
CA LYS A 243 -9.82 -12.14 -9.26
C LYS A 243 -10.80 -11.72 -10.36
N LYS A 244 -12.05 -12.17 -10.33
CA LYS A 244 -13.09 -11.89 -11.33
C LYS A 244 -13.86 -10.64 -10.92
N GLY A 245 -13.58 -9.49 -11.53
CA GLY A 245 -14.29 -8.24 -11.27
C GLY A 245 -13.70 -7.05 -12.04
N GLY A 246 -14.45 -5.95 -12.11
CA GLY A 246 -13.98 -4.70 -12.71
C GLY A 246 -12.78 -4.12 -11.96
N PHE A 247 -12.05 -3.23 -12.62
CA PHE A 247 -10.83 -2.62 -12.07
C PHE A 247 -11.11 -1.87 -10.76
N LEU A 248 -12.22 -1.12 -10.68
CA LEU A 248 -12.65 -0.42 -9.46
C LEU A 248 -12.82 -1.38 -8.27
N ARG A 249 -13.46 -2.54 -8.47
CA ARG A 249 -13.64 -3.55 -7.42
C ARG A 249 -12.30 -4.07 -6.90
N ARG A 250 -11.30 -4.24 -7.77
CA ARG A 250 -9.96 -4.67 -7.36
C ARG A 250 -9.27 -3.62 -6.51
N LEU A 251 -9.35 -2.31 -6.88
CA LEU A 251 -8.79 -1.24 -6.08
C LEU A 251 -9.45 -1.15 -4.70
N SER A 252 -10.79 -1.22 -4.64
CA SER A 252 -11.52 -1.21 -3.36
C SER A 252 -11.19 -2.43 -2.49
N SER A 253 -11.00 -3.61 -3.10
CA SER A 253 -10.64 -4.82 -2.36
C SER A 253 -9.30 -4.73 -1.64
N ILE A 254 -8.34 -3.97 -2.19
CA ILE A 254 -7.03 -3.76 -1.57
C ILE A 254 -7.17 -2.96 -0.26
N ILE A 255 -7.99 -1.90 -0.27
CA ILE A 255 -8.27 -1.12 0.95
C ILE A 255 -8.91 -2.01 2.01
N VAL A 256 -9.92 -2.81 1.64
CA VAL A 256 -10.56 -3.75 2.58
C VAL A 256 -9.57 -4.79 3.09
N GLY A 257 -8.70 -5.32 2.22
CA GLY A 257 -7.63 -6.23 2.61
C GLY A 257 -6.65 -5.62 3.62
N SER A 258 -6.30 -4.34 3.45
CA SER A 258 -5.45 -3.60 4.38
C SER A 258 -6.14 -3.38 5.74
N ILE A 259 -7.43 -3.08 5.74
CA ILE A 259 -8.22 -2.96 6.97
C ILE A 259 -8.21 -4.28 7.73
N ILE A 260 -8.51 -5.39 7.05
CA ILE A 260 -8.53 -6.72 7.67
C ILE A 260 -7.17 -7.10 8.22
N TYR A 261 -6.10 -6.85 7.46
CA TYR A 261 -4.73 -7.09 7.92
C TYR A 261 -4.46 -6.33 9.23
N ARG A 262 -4.80 -5.04 9.30
CA ARG A 262 -4.61 -4.22 10.50
C ARG A 262 -5.47 -4.67 11.67
N MET A 263 -6.70 -5.10 11.41
CA MET A 263 -7.58 -5.67 12.45
C MET A 263 -6.98 -6.95 13.04
N ILE A 264 -6.44 -7.85 12.21
CA ILE A 264 -5.78 -9.07 12.68
C ILE A 264 -4.56 -8.72 13.55
N VAL A 265 -3.70 -7.80 13.10
CA VAL A 265 -2.53 -7.34 13.86
C VAL A 265 -2.94 -6.74 15.20
N SER A 266 -3.97 -5.88 15.21
CA SER A 266 -4.49 -5.26 16.43
C SER A 266 -5.06 -6.29 17.42
N ALA A 267 -5.82 -7.26 16.92
CA ALA A 267 -6.38 -8.34 17.74
C ALA A 267 -5.29 -9.19 18.41
N VAL A 268 -4.25 -9.52 17.66
CA VAL A 268 -3.12 -10.31 18.15
C VAL A 268 -2.32 -9.55 19.22
N LEU A 269 -2.10 -8.25 19.04
CA LEU A 269 -1.44 -7.42 20.07
C LEU A 269 -2.23 -7.39 21.38
N GLN A 270 -3.56 -7.38 21.28
CA GLN A 270 -4.42 -7.41 22.47
C GLN A 270 -4.46 -8.74 23.21
N MET A 271 -4.14 -9.84 22.51
CA MET A 271 -3.97 -11.15 23.16
C MET A 271 -2.70 -11.24 24.02
N GLY A 272 -1.95 -10.14 24.19
CA GLY A 272 -0.79 -10.03 25.06
C GLY A 272 0.53 -10.42 24.39
N LEU A 273 0.60 -10.46 23.07
CA LEU A 273 1.87 -10.64 22.36
C LEU A 273 2.79 -9.45 22.58
N ASN A 274 4.04 -9.74 22.94
CA ASN A 274 5.06 -8.71 23.11
C ASN A 274 5.29 -7.97 21.76
N PRO A 275 5.27 -6.63 21.74
CA PRO A 275 5.52 -5.83 20.52
C PRO A 275 6.81 -6.19 19.80
N ASP A 276 7.84 -6.67 20.50
CA ASP A 276 9.10 -7.11 19.89
C ASP A 276 8.93 -8.30 18.95
N ASN A 277 7.96 -9.19 19.24
CA ASN A 277 7.64 -10.35 18.42
C ASN A 277 6.68 -10.04 17.27
N LEU A 278 6.20 -8.79 17.16
CA LEU A 278 5.24 -8.39 16.14
C LEU A 278 5.77 -8.62 14.71
N LYS A 279 7.07 -8.37 14.49
CA LYS A 279 7.70 -8.58 13.17
C LYS A 279 7.70 -10.05 12.75
N LEU A 280 7.96 -10.96 13.68
CA LEU A 280 7.90 -12.40 13.43
C LEU A 280 6.47 -12.84 13.11
N PHE A 281 5.50 -12.37 13.90
CA PHE A 281 4.09 -12.68 13.69
C PHE A 281 3.58 -12.13 12.34
N THR A 282 3.91 -10.90 12.00
CA THR A 282 3.52 -10.32 10.71
C THR A 282 4.14 -11.08 9.55
N ALA A 283 5.40 -11.50 9.63
CA ALA A 283 6.05 -12.32 8.61
C ALA A 283 5.32 -13.67 8.42
N LEU A 284 4.95 -14.33 9.52
CA LEU A 284 4.22 -15.61 9.48
C LEU A 284 2.80 -15.42 8.90
N LEU A 285 2.10 -14.36 9.31
CA LEU A 285 0.78 -14.02 8.79
C LEU A 285 0.83 -13.80 7.27
N VAL A 286 1.83 -13.07 6.81
CA VAL A 286 2.03 -12.80 5.37
C VAL A 286 2.37 -14.09 4.62
N ALA A 287 3.25 -14.94 5.17
CA ALA A 287 3.58 -16.23 4.57
C ALA A 287 2.32 -17.11 4.40
N VAL A 288 1.47 -17.15 5.42
CA VAL A 288 0.18 -17.86 5.35
C VAL A 288 -0.73 -17.22 4.30
N ALA A 289 -0.90 -15.89 4.32
CA ALA A 289 -1.74 -15.17 3.36
C ALA A 289 -1.31 -15.43 1.89
N LEU A 290 0.00 -15.39 1.61
CA LEU A 290 0.55 -15.65 0.28
C LEU A 290 0.42 -17.13 -0.13
N SER A 291 0.40 -18.06 0.82
CA SER A 291 0.24 -19.49 0.56
C SER A 291 -1.19 -19.88 0.18
N ILE A 292 -2.21 -19.16 0.70
CA ILE A 292 -3.62 -19.47 0.47
C ILE A 292 -3.97 -19.57 -1.02
N PRO A 293 -3.68 -18.57 -1.89
CA PRO A 293 -4.04 -18.64 -3.31
C PRO A 293 -3.35 -19.81 -4.03
N VAL A 294 -2.11 -20.12 -3.68
CA VAL A 294 -1.36 -21.24 -4.28
C VAL A 294 -2.02 -22.58 -3.95
N VAL A 295 -2.39 -22.77 -2.67
CA VAL A 295 -3.08 -23.99 -2.22
C VAL A 295 -4.46 -24.11 -2.86
N MET A 296 -5.21 -23.00 -2.96
CA MET A 296 -6.52 -22.99 -3.61
C MET A 296 -6.42 -23.32 -5.10
N GLU A 297 -5.41 -22.84 -5.79
CA GLU A 297 -5.19 -23.10 -7.22
C GLU A 297 -4.81 -24.55 -7.46
N LYS A 298 -3.91 -25.13 -6.66
CA LYS A 298 -3.58 -26.56 -6.69
C LYS A 298 -4.80 -27.45 -6.45
N ARG A 299 -5.62 -27.11 -5.45
CA ARG A 299 -6.87 -27.87 -5.20
C ARG A 299 -7.84 -27.83 -6.37
N LYS A 300 -7.99 -26.66 -7.02
CA LYS A 300 -8.84 -26.52 -8.21
C LYS A 300 -8.31 -27.34 -9.39
N GLN A 301 -7.00 -27.31 -9.64
CA GLN A 301 -6.35 -28.12 -10.68
C GLN A 301 -6.57 -29.61 -10.43
N THR A 302 -6.29 -30.08 -9.20
CA THR A 302 -6.49 -31.50 -8.83
C THR A 302 -7.96 -31.94 -8.99
N ALA A 303 -8.91 -31.07 -8.61
CA ALA A 303 -10.34 -31.36 -8.77
C ALA A 303 -10.74 -31.41 -10.24
N MET A 304 -10.14 -30.57 -11.11
CA MET A 304 -10.37 -30.56 -12.53
C MET A 304 -9.78 -31.80 -13.21
N TYR A 305 -8.56 -32.21 -12.83
CA TYR A 305 -7.96 -33.46 -13.31
C TYR A 305 -8.81 -34.68 -12.95
N LYS A 306 -9.27 -34.78 -11.69
CA LYS A 306 -10.14 -35.88 -11.25
C LYS A 306 -11.46 -35.95 -12.06
N LYS A 307 -12.05 -34.80 -12.39
CA LYS A 307 -13.26 -34.75 -13.23
C LYS A 307 -12.99 -35.23 -14.64
N LEU A 308 -11.90 -34.77 -15.27
CA LEU A 308 -11.50 -35.17 -16.61
C LEU A 308 -11.19 -36.65 -16.68
N THR A 309 -10.48 -37.22 -15.70
CA THR A 309 -10.18 -38.65 -15.62
C THR A 309 -11.46 -39.49 -15.51
N ALA A 310 -12.38 -39.07 -14.61
CA ALA A 310 -13.67 -39.77 -14.45
C ALA A 310 -14.55 -39.71 -15.73
N GLU A 311 -14.46 -38.62 -16.49
CA GLU A 311 -15.17 -38.45 -17.75
C GLU A 311 -14.59 -39.35 -18.85
N VAL A 312 -13.26 -39.48 -18.91
CA VAL A 312 -12.57 -40.39 -19.82
C VAL A 312 -12.90 -41.86 -19.49
N ASP A 313 -12.82 -42.24 -18.20
CA ASP A 313 -13.16 -43.60 -17.76
C ASP A 313 -14.62 -43.98 -18.10
N SER A 314 -15.54 -43.02 -17.98
CA SER A 314 -16.96 -43.23 -18.36
C SER A 314 -17.19 -43.40 -19.88
N LEU A 315 -16.29 -42.90 -20.72
CA LEU A 315 -16.35 -43.04 -22.17
C LEU A 315 -15.73 -44.38 -22.67
N GLU A 316 -14.81 -44.95 -21.85
CA GLU A 316 -14.19 -46.25 -22.18
C GLU A 316 -15.04 -47.47 -21.77
N GLU A 317 -15.99 -47.35 -20.82
CA GLU A 317 -16.88 -48.42 -20.39
C GLU A 317 -17.86 -48.96 -21.45
N PRO A 318 -18.33 -48.24 -22.50
CA PRO A 318 -19.27 -48.78 -23.47
C PRO A 318 -18.64 -49.78 -24.48
N PHE A 319 -17.34 -50.04 -24.44
CA PHE A 319 -16.63 -50.96 -25.33
C PHE A 319 -16.19 -52.31 -24.68
N LYS A 320 -16.66 -52.61 -23.49
CA LYS A 320 -16.60 -53.91 -22.84
C LYS A 320 -17.98 -54.57 -22.85
#